data_42538ada39b44db3ac21767831e7277d
#
_entry.id   42538ada39b44db3ac21767831e7277d
#
_cell.length_a   1.000
_cell.length_b   1.000
_cell.length_c   1.000
_cell.angle_alpha   90.00
_cell.angle_beta   90.00
_cell.angle_gamma   90.00
#
_symmetry.space_group_name_H-M   'P 1'
#
loop_
_entity.id
_entity.type
_entity.pdbx_description
1 polymer ?
#
loop_
_entity_poly.entity_id
_entity_poly.type
_entity_poly.pdbx_seq_one_letter_code
_entity_poly.pdbx_strand_id
1 'polypeptide(L)' 'NMNIKETKKSIIQAGQKAVDELIKVAKEPIVDSDDDISADRLKNAAATKKLAIFDAFEILQRKQEEQKTFKGFAEGRSK' A
#
# COMPACT_ATOMS: atom_id res chain seq x y z
N ASN A 1 8.20 25.43 -3.95
CA ASN A 1 9.15 24.38 -3.58
C ASN A 1 8.90 23.89 -2.18
N MET A 2 8.70 22.60 -2.07
CA MET A 2 8.53 21.97 -0.76
C MET A 2 9.90 21.62 -0.19
N ASN A 3 10.04 21.79 1.10
CA ASN A 3 11.24 21.30 1.75
C ASN A 3 11.14 19.78 1.93
N ILE A 4 12.23 19.20 2.38
CA ILE A 4 12.29 17.74 2.51
C ILE A 4 11.19 17.21 3.43
N LYS A 5 10.93 17.90 4.52
CA LYS A 5 9.92 17.49 5.47
C LYS A 5 8.53 17.44 4.85
N GLU A 6 8.19 18.51 4.11
CA GLU A 6 6.89 18.57 3.44
C GLU A 6 6.78 17.53 2.34
N THR A 7 7.89 17.30 1.64
CA THR A 7 7.91 16.29 0.60
C THR A 7 7.68 14.90 1.19
N LYS A 8 8.34 14.58 2.31
CA LYS A 8 8.11 13.30 2.97
C LYS A 8 6.67 13.13 3.41
N LYS A 9 6.09 14.18 3.94
CA LYS A 9 4.69 14.15 4.33
C LYS A 9 3.78 13.83 3.16
N SER A 10 4.05 14.45 2.01
CA SER A 10 3.27 14.20 0.81
C SER A 10 3.41 12.76 0.34
N ILE A 11 4.63 12.21 0.42
CA ILE A 11 4.86 10.83 0.04
C ILE A 11 4.11 9.88 0.98
N ILE A 12 4.13 10.17 2.28
CA ILE A 12 3.41 9.36 3.25
C ILE A 12 1.92 9.36 2.96
N GLN A 13 1.36 10.52 2.65
CA GLN A 13 -0.06 10.61 2.31
C GLN A 13 -0.39 9.85 1.03
N ALA A 14 0.47 9.94 0.03
CA ALA A 14 0.28 9.20 -1.20
C ALA A 14 0.37 7.70 -0.94
N GLY A 15 1.26 7.30 -0.05
CA GLY A 15 1.39 5.89 0.33
C GLY A 15 0.12 5.36 0.98
N GLN A 16 -0.48 6.15 1.86
CA GLN A 16 -1.73 5.73 2.49
C GLN A 16 -2.84 5.55 1.45
N LYS A 17 -2.91 6.47 0.51
CA LYS A 17 -3.90 6.34 -0.55
C LYS A 17 -3.67 5.10 -1.39
N ALA A 18 -2.42 4.81 -1.70
CA ALA A 18 -2.09 3.61 -2.47
C ALA A 18 -2.48 2.35 -1.70
N VAL A 19 -2.24 2.32 -0.39
CA VAL A 19 -2.66 1.19 0.44
C VAL A 19 -4.17 1.01 0.37
N ASP A 20 -4.91 2.11 0.49
CA ASP A 20 -6.37 2.03 0.43
C ASP A 20 -6.85 1.45 -0.90
N GLU A 21 -6.21 1.83 -1.99
CA GLU A 21 -6.58 1.33 -3.30
C GLU A 21 -6.19 -0.14 -3.48
N LEU A 22 -5.04 -0.53 -2.94
CA LEU A 22 -4.64 -1.93 -2.98
C LEU A 22 -5.57 -2.81 -2.17
N ILE A 23 -6.09 -2.30 -1.06
CA ILE A 23 -7.08 -3.02 -0.28
C ILE A 23 -8.33 -3.30 -1.11
N LYS A 24 -8.74 -2.35 -1.92
CA LYS A 24 -9.90 -2.55 -2.78
C LYS A 24 -9.67 -3.69 -3.77
N VAL A 25 -8.49 -3.71 -4.37
CA VAL A 25 -8.13 -4.81 -5.27
C VAL A 25 -8.13 -6.14 -4.52
N ALA A 26 -7.56 -6.15 -3.33
CA ALA A 26 -7.50 -7.36 -2.53
C ALA A 26 -8.88 -7.88 -2.15
N LYS A 27 -9.86 -7.01 -2.05
CA LYS A 27 -11.22 -7.39 -1.67
C LYS A 27 -12.07 -7.84 -2.84
N GLU A 28 -11.63 -7.59 -4.06
CA GLU A 28 -12.40 -7.99 -5.23
C GLU A 28 -12.46 -9.50 -5.32
N PRO A 29 -13.61 -10.05 -5.71
CA PRO A 29 -13.68 -11.51 -5.87
C PRO A 29 -12.76 -11.97 -7.00
N ILE A 30 -12.18 -13.13 -6.82
CA ILE A 30 -11.37 -13.72 -7.88
C ILE A 30 -12.27 -14.15 -9.03
N VAL A 31 -13.44 -14.69 -8.68
CA VAL A 31 -14.44 -15.13 -9.65
C VAL A 31 -15.67 -14.27 -9.42
N ASP A 32 -16.10 -13.55 -10.44
CA ASP A 32 -17.22 -12.63 -10.29
C ASP A 32 -18.54 -13.19 -10.81
N SER A 33 -18.55 -14.42 -11.25
CA SER A 33 -19.76 -15.06 -11.71
C SER A 33 -19.59 -16.56 -11.66
N ASP A 34 -20.66 -17.27 -11.95
CA ASP A 34 -20.61 -18.73 -12.02
C ASP A 34 -20.17 -19.21 -13.38
N ASP A 35 -19.73 -18.33 -14.24
CA ASP A 35 -19.19 -18.73 -15.53
C ASP A 35 -17.86 -19.45 -15.35
N ASP A 36 -17.56 -20.29 -16.30
CA ASP A 36 -16.27 -20.92 -16.33
C ASP A 36 -15.18 -19.89 -16.48
N ILE A 37 -14.24 -19.93 -15.58
CA ILE A 37 -13.05 -19.12 -15.69
C ILE A 37 -11.89 -20.08 -15.92
N SER A 38 -11.10 -19.79 -16.93
CA SER A 38 -9.97 -20.68 -17.23
C SER A 38 -8.99 -20.69 -16.07
N ALA A 39 -8.24 -21.80 -15.98
CA ALA A 39 -7.22 -21.92 -14.94
C ALA A 39 -6.22 -20.78 -14.99
N ASP A 40 -5.85 -20.36 -16.21
CA ASP A 40 -4.91 -19.26 -16.35
C ASP A 40 -5.46 -17.95 -15.83
N ARG A 41 -6.73 -17.66 -16.12
CA ARG A 41 -7.34 -16.43 -15.62
C ARG A 41 -7.49 -16.45 -14.11
N LEU A 42 -7.87 -17.57 -13.55
CA LEU A 42 -7.99 -17.71 -12.11
C LEU A 42 -6.62 -17.52 -11.45
N LYS A 43 -5.61 -18.14 -12.02
CA LYS A 43 -4.26 -18.04 -11.50
C LYS A 43 -3.75 -16.60 -11.56
N ASN A 44 -4.01 -15.92 -12.67
CA ASN A 44 -3.58 -14.54 -12.83
C ASN A 44 -4.29 -13.62 -11.85
N ALA A 45 -5.58 -13.83 -11.65
CA ALA A 45 -6.34 -13.03 -10.70
C ALA A 45 -5.83 -13.25 -9.28
N ALA A 46 -5.53 -14.48 -8.93
CA ALA A 46 -4.98 -14.80 -7.60
C ALA A 46 -3.61 -14.17 -7.40
N ALA A 47 -2.77 -14.21 -8.43
CA ALA A 47 -1.44 -13.61 -8.36
C ALA A 47 -1.54 -12.09 -8.20
N THR A 48 -2.44 -11.46 -8.94
CA THR A 48 -2.66 -10.02 -8.82
C THR A 48 -3.09 -9.66 -7.41
N LYS A 49 -4.00 -10.44 -6.85
CA LYS A 49 -4.49 -10.20 -5.51
C LYS A 49 -3.37 -10.35 -4.48
N LYS A 50 -2.56 -11.38 -4.63
CA LYS A 50 -1.43 -11.59 -3.73
C LYS A 50 -0.46 -10.41 -3.79
N LEU A 51 -0.15 -9.94 -5.00
CA LEU A 51 0.74 -8.80 -5.16
C LEU A 51 0.16 -7.56 -4.50
N ALA A 52 -1.13 -7.33 -4.65
CA ALA A 52 -1.76 -6.17 -4.03
C ALA A 52 -1.63 -6.22 -2.51
N ILE A 53 -1.82 -7.39 -1.94
CA ILE A 53 -1.71 -7.55 -0.49
C ILE A 53 -0.27 -7.35 -0.02
N PHE A 54 0.68 -7.97 -0.71
CA PHE A 54 2.09 -7.85 -0.33
C PHE A 54 2.57 -6.42 -0.49
N ASP A 55 2.18 -5.76 -1.58
CA ASP A 55 2.56 -4.37 -1.80
C ASP A 55 1.98 -3.46 -0.73
N ALA A 56 0.74 -3.73 -0.32
CA ALA A 56 0.13 -2.94 0.74
C ALA A 56 0.91 -3.06 2.05
N PHE A 57 1.35 -4.29 2.38
CA PHE A 57 2.16 -4.49 3.57
C PHE A 57 3.48 -3.75 3.48
N GLU A 58 4.14 -3.80 2.33
CA GLU A 58 5.43 -3.13 2.17
C GLU A 58 5.30 -1.63 2.28
N ILE A 59 4.28 -1.08 1.65
CA ILE A 59 4.04 0.36 1.72
C ILE A 59 3.73 0.77 3.16
N LEU A 60 2.87 0.00 3.82
CA LEU A 60 2.49 0.31 5.18
C LEU A 60 3.69 0.27 6.12
N GLN A 61 4.53 -0.75 5.99
CA GLN A 61 5.71 -0.88 6.82
C GLN A 61 6.65 0.30 6.63
N ARG A 62 6.94 0.67 5.40
CA ARG A 62 7.82 1.79 5.13
C ARG A 62 7.22 3.10 5.59
N LYS A 63 5.91 3.26 5.41
CA LYS A 63 5.21 4.44 5.89
C LYS A 63 5.35 4.57 7.40
N GLN A 64 5.17 3.48 8.13
CA GLN A 64 5.29 3.51 9.58
C GLN A 64 6.70 3.87 10.01
N GLU A 65 7.71 3.35 9.32
CA GLU A 65 9.09 3.68 9.62
C GLU A 65 9.36 5.17 9.42
N GLU A 66 8.86 5.70 8.31
CA GLU A 66 9.09 7.11 8.02
C GLU A 66 8.32 8.01 8.97
N GLN A 67 7.11 7.64 9.34
CA GLN A 67 6.34 8.42 10.29
C GLN A 67 7.00 8.43 11.66
N LYS A 68 7.55 7.31 12.06
CA LYS A 68 8.22 7.19 13.33
C LYS A 68 9.42 8.13 13.41
N THR A 69 10.23 8.12 12.36
CA THR A 69 11.38 9.01 12.29
C THR A 69 10.95 10.47 12.28
N PHE A 70 9.95 10.77 11.45
CA PHE A 70 9.44 12.12 11.30
C PHE A 70 8.86 12.63 12.60
N LYS A 71 8.08 11.81 13.28
CA LYS A 71 7.46 12.19 14.55
C LYS A 71 8.51 12.41 15.63
N GLY A 72 9.49 11.52 15.69
CA GLY A 72 10.55 11.68 16.67
C GLY A 72 11.31 12.97 16.48
N PHE A 73 11.59 13.32 15.24
CA PHE A 73 12.27 14.55 14.91
C PHE A 73 11.40 15.76 15.28
N ALA A 74 10.12 15.70 14.91
CA ALA A 74 9.19 16.79 15.18
C ALA A 74 8.98 17.04 16.66
N GLU A 75 9.14 15.99 17.47
CA GLU A 75 8.99 16.11 18.92
C GLU A 75 10.28 16.46 19.62
N GLY A 76 11.33 16.72 18.85
CA GLY A 76 12.60 17.10 19.42
C GLY A 76 13.39 15.96 20.03
N ARG A 77 13.01 14.76 19.74
CA ARG A 77 13.74 13.58 20.23
C ARG A 77 14.88 13.32 19.28
N SER A 78 16.06 13.58 19.71
CA SER A 78 17.22 13.26 18.91
C SER A 78 17.91 12.06 19.49
N LYS A 79 18.05 11.08 18.69
CA LYS A 79 18.72 9.89 19.10
C LYS A 79 19.60 9.39 18.01
#